data_63cf5a7863f91f8611b2878bd6d5a9f5
#
_entry.id   63cf5a7863f91f8611b2878bd6d5a9f5
#
_cell.length_a   1.000
_cell.length_b   1.000
_cell.length_c   1.000
_cell.angle_alpha   90.00
_cell.angle_beta   90.00
_cell.angle_gamma   90.00
#
_symmetry.space_group_name_H-M   'P 1'
#
loop_
_entity.id
_entity.type
_entity.pdbx_description
1 polymer ?
#
loop_
_entity_poly.entity_id
_entity_poly.type
_entity_poly.pdbx_seq_one_letter_code
_entity_poly.pdbx_strand_id
1 'polypeptide(L)'
;MTAGKADTGDDMNDMALSTTVVVFDCFGTIITERRPMPGPDDFTQAVAEVLALDRRLAAEVVKGVFTTLYTALVDKSALQPATRGVLDTALRARGVVRPAEDLDRALWRALGCEDDERYELCEPAADAMRRTAEAGHTVRLLSNCYLPGGLMRRLLTNLKVPEVYDRAHFTADGGPKKPDARAFELITAGPFGRRIMVGDSDDNDITPARRLGWDVVPVDPGRPDFRELYTLLFRDAPEFRSVQRNTR
;
A
#
# COMPACT_ATOMS: atom_id res chain seq x y z
N MET A 1 41.28 -41.22 -1.12
CA MET A 1 40.87 -39.88 -1.54
C MET A 1 39.35 -39.86 -1.58
N THR A 2 38.72 -39.42 -0.48
CA THR A 2 37.26 -39.29 -0.37
C THR A 2 36.92 -37.81 -0.48
N ALA A 3 36.26 -37.44 -1.59
CA ALA A 3 35.81 -36.09 -1.84
C ALA A 3 34.61 -35.80 -0.94
N GLY A 4 34.75 -34.81 -0.04
CA GLY A 4 33.66 -34.30 0.77
C GLY A 4 32.67 -33.57 -0.13
N LYS A 5 31.42 -33.99 -0.06
CA LYS A 5 30.28 -33.35 -0.67
C LYS A 5 29.92 -32.17 0.24
N ALA A 6 30.13 -30.95 -0.23
CA ALA A 6 29.70 -29.75 0.47
C ALA A 6 28.16 -29.73 0.46
N ASP A 7 27.58 -29.75 1.64
CA ASP A 7 26.15 -29.62 1.91
C ASP A 7 25.81 -28.13 1.92
N THR A 8 25.55 -27.55 0.73
CA THR A 8 25.19 -26.13 0.58
C THR A 8 23.67 -25.88 0.51
N GLY A 9 22.86 -26.93 0.65
CA GLY A 9 21.41 -26.85 0.53
C GLY A 9 20.68 -26.48 1.81
N ASP A 10 21.21 -26.87 2.98
CA ASP A 10 20.55 -26.68 4.27
C ASP A 10 20.70 -25.24 4.80
N ASP A 11 21.86 -24.61 4.59
CA ASP A 11 22.13 -23.23 5.06
C ASP A 11 21.26 -22.18 4.37
N MET A 12 20.93 -22.36 3.09
CA MET A 12 20.06 -21.42 2.36
C MET A 12 18.59 -21.56 2.78
N ASN A 13 18.14 -22.74 3.15
CA ASN A 13 16.78 -22.98 3.61
C ASN A 13 16.57 -22.45 5.04
N ASP A 14 17.55 -22.55 5.89
CA ASP A 14 17.53 -22.07 7.28
C ASP A 14 17.59 -20.52 7.33
N MET A 15 18.37 -19.88 6.44
CA MET A 15 18.38 -18.42 6.27
C MET A 15 17.03 -17.89 5.75
N ALA A 16 16.37 -18.59 4.84
CA ALA A 16 15.05 -18.18 4.32
C ALA A 16 13.95 -18.24 5.39
N LEU A 17 14.01 -19.22 6.30
CA LEU A 17 13.09 -19.35 7.42
C LEU A 17 13.30 -18.29 8.52
N SER A 18 14.44 -17.62 8.55
CA SER A 18 14.75 -16.54 9.49
C SER A 18 14.31 -15.16 9.03
N THR A 19 13.99 -14.96 7.74
CA THR A 19 13.65 -13.65 7.20
C THR A 19 12.21 -13.25 7.51
N THR A 20 12.05 -12.03 8.02
CA THR A 20 10.74 -11.41 8.26
C THR A 20 10.38 -10.50 7.09
N VAL A 21 9.13 -10.55 6.63
CA VAL A 21 8.56 -9.51 5.78
C VAL A 21 7.62 -8.63 6.58
N VAL A 22 7.82 -7.33 6.51
CA VAL A 22 6.95 -6.31 7.09
C VAL A 22 6.20 -5.61 5.98
N VAL A 23 4.89 -5.72 6.02
CA VAL A 23 3.99 -5.11 5.04
C VAL A 23 3.36 -3.87 5.67
N PHE A 24 3.59 -2.71 5.05
CA PHE A 24 2.99 -1.46 5.48
C PHE A 24 1.78 -1.12 4.60
N ASP A 25 0.69 -0.70 5.21
CA ASP A 25 -0.33 0.08 4.52
C ASP A 25 0.21 1.49 4.18
N CYS A 26 -0.47 2.21 3.28
CA CYS A 26 -0.03 3.55 2.88
C CYS A 26 -0.85 4.66 3.54
N PHE A 27 -2.12 4.82 3.17
CA PHE A 27 -2.95 5.92 3.68
C PHE A 27 -3.40 5.65 5.12
N GLY A 28 -3.19 6.62 6.00
CA GLY A 28 -3.42 6.44 7.44
C GLY A 28 -2.22 5.82 8.18
N THR A 29 -1.21 5.31 7.46
CA THR A 29 -0.03 4.66 8.04
C THR A 29 1.27 5.38 7.65
N ILE A 30 1.63 5.36 6.36
CA ILE A 30 2.81 6.06 5.82
C ILE A 30 2.47 7.47 5.38
N ILE A 31 1.24 7.65 4.86
CA ILE A 31 0.73 8.92 4.34
C ILE A 31 -0.41 9.39 5.24
N THR A 32 -0.28 10.60 5.77
CA THR A 32 -1.36 11.28 6.47
C THR A 32 -2.13 12.16 5.50
N GLU A 33 -3.46 12.02 5.48
CA GLU A 33 -4.34 12.89 4.72
C GLU A 33 -4.71 14.11 5.55
N ARG A 34 -4.32 15.31 5.10
CA ARG A 34 -4.59 16.59 5.78
C ARG A 34 -5.92 17.21 5.39
N ARG A 35 -6.50 16.75 4.29
CA ARG A 35 -7.78 17.25 3.76
C ARG A 35 -8.67 16.09 3.35
N PRO A 36 -9.99 16.21 3.47
CA PRO A 36 -10.92 15.16 3.03
C PRO A 36 -10.71 14.80 1.55
N MET A 37 -10.97 13.55 1.20
CA MET A 37 -10.94 13.11 -0.19
C MET A 37 -11.81 14.02 -1.07
N PRO A 38 -11.37 14.35 -2.29
CA PRO A 38 -12.16 15.08 -3.26
C PRO A 38 -13.50 14.39 -3.53
N GLY A 39 -14.56 15.18 -3.57
CA GLY A 39 -15.90 14.69 -3.87
C GLY A 39 -16.16 14.48 -5.36
N PRO A 40 -17.33 13.95 -5.73
CA PRO A 40 -17.71 13.74 -7.13
C PRO A 40 -17.68 15.03 -7.99
N ASP A 41 -17.94 16.19 -7.39
CA ASP A 41 -17.91 17.48 -8.09
C ASP A 41 -16.47 17.90 -8.40
N ASP A 42 -15.53 17.72 -7.48
CA ASP A 42 -14.10 17.98 -7.69
C ASP A 42 -13.55 17.08 -8.77
N PHE A 43 -13.92 15.81 -8.73
CA PHE A 43 -13.58 14.83 -9.77
C PHE A 43 -14.15 15.23 -11.14
N THR A 44 -15.41 15.66 -11.19
CA THR A 44 -16.06 16.13 -12.42
C THR A 44 -15.33 17.35 -13.00
N GLN A 45 -14.95 18.29 -12.14
CA GLN A 45 -14.21 19.47 -12.56
C GLN A 45 -12.84 19.09 -13.13
N ALA A 46 -12.09 18.24 -12.41
CA ALA A 46 -10.77 17.80 -12.86
C ALA A 46 -10.83 17.07 -14.21
N VAL A 47 -11.78 16.16 -14.39
CA VAL A 47 -11.98 15.41 -15.64
C VAL A 47 -12.39 16.34 -16.76
N ALA A 48 -13.30 17.30 -16.52
CA ALA A 48 -13.74 18.27 -17.52
C ALA A 48 -12.58 19.14 -18.02
N GLU A 49 -11.81 19.70 -17.11
CA GLU A 49 -10.71 20.62 -17.42
C GLU A 49 -9.53 19.91 -18.10
N VAL A 50 -9.06 18.79 -17.52
CA VAL A 50 -7.87 18.09 -18.02
C VAL A 50 -8.13 17.42 -19.36
N LEU A 51 -9.33 16.85 -19.55
CA LEU A 51 -9.69 16.14 -20.78
C LEU A 51 -10.42 17.02 -21.81
N ALA A 52 -10.57 18.31 -21.54
CA ALA A 52 -11.30 19.27 -22.39
C ALA A 52 -12.71 18.76 -22.76
N LEU A 53 -13.49 18.36 -21.76
CA LEU A 53 -14.87 17.91 -21.92
C LEU A 53 -15.85 18.97 -21.39
N ASP A 54 -17.06 19.00 -21.96
CA ASP A 54 -18.11 19.76 -21.32
C ASP A 54 -18.47 19.12 -19.94
N ARG A 55 -18.96 19.96 -19.02
CA ARG A 55 -19.19 19.55 -17.62
C ARG A 55 -20.24 18.45 -17.50
N ARG A 56 -21.24 18.42 -18.36
CA ARG A 56 -22.31 17.41 -18.33
C ARG A 56 -21.73 16.05 -18.72
N LEU A 57 -20.96 15.99 -19.79
CA LEU A 57 -20.30 14.76 -20.24
C LEU A 57 -19.31 14.27 -19.19
N ALA A 58 -18.50 15.15 -18.61
CA ALA A 58 -17.59 14.81 -17.52
C ALA A 58 -18.34 14.23 -16.30
N ALA A 59 -19.47 14.81 -15.90
CA ALA A 59 -20.30 14.30 -14.80
C ALA A 59 -20.85 12.90 -15.08
N GLU A 60 -21.27 12.64 -16.33
CA GLU A 60 -21.74 11.30 -16.72
C GLU A 60 -20.61 10.26 -16.73
N VAL A 61 -19.40 10.64 -17.15
CA VAL A 61 -18.21 9.80 -17.08
C VAL A 61 -17.88 9.47 -15.62
N VAL A 62 -17.76 10.51 -14.79
CA VAL A 62 -17.42 10.37 -13.35
C VAL A 62 -18.44 9.53 -12.62
N LYS A 63 -19.75 9.72 -12.86
CA LYS A 63 -20.79 8.87 -12.31
C LYS A 63 -20.57 7.39 -12.65
N GLY A 64 -20.21 7.08 -13.91
CA GLY A 64 -19.90 5.71 -14.35
C GLY A 64 -18.68 5.15 -13.60
N VAL A 65 -17.62 5.94 -13.46
CA VAL A 65 -16.41 5.57 -12.72
C VAL A 65 -16.74 5.26 -11.26
N PHE A 66 -17.41 6.18 -10.55
CA PHE A 66 -17.78 5.96 -9.15
C PHE A 66 -18.70 4.75 -8.96
N THR A 67 -19.68 4.55 -9.85
CA THR A 67 -20.56 3.38 -9.77
C THR A 67 -19.76 2.08 -9.85
N THR A 68 -18.82 1.98 -10.79
CA THR A 68 -17.98 0.79 -10.97
C THR A 68 -17.07 0.55 -9.77
N LEU A 69 -16.38 1.59 -9.30
CA LEU A 69 -15.45 1.49 -8.17
C LEU A 69 -16.20 1.21 -6.86
N TYR A 70 -17.37 1.83 -6.64
CA TYR A 70 -18.20 1.61 -5.48
C TYR A 70 -18.75 0.19 -5.40
N THR A 71 -19.21 -0.35 -6.54
CA THR A 71 -19.68 -1.75 -6.59
C THR A 71 -18.57 -2.71 -6.18
N ALA A 72 -17.35 -2.49 -6.67
CA ALA A 72 -16.20 -3.27 -6.25
C ALA A 72 -15.83 -3.04 -4.77
N LEU A 73 -15.99 -1.82 -4.25
CA LEU A 73 -15.69 -1.50 -2.85
C LEU A 73 -16.62 -2.23 -1.87
N VAL A 74 -17.91 -2.27 -2.18
CA VAL A 74 -18.93 -2.89 -1.32
C VAL A 74 -18.75 -4.41 -1.26
N ASP A 75 -18.44 -5.05 -2.36
CA ASP A 75 -18.09 -6.48 -2.38
C ASP A 75 -16.63 -6.68 -1.99
N LYS A 76 -16.41 -7.04 -0.71
CA LYS A 76 -15.06 -7.25 -0.15
C LYS A 76 -14.30 -8.40 -0.84
N SER A 77 -14.99 -9.33 -1.50
CA SER A 77 -14.41 -10.47 -2.24
C SER A 77 -14.11 -10.15 -3.71
N ALA A 78 -14.71 -9.09 -4.26
CA ALA A 78 -14.49 -8.68 -5.63
C ALA A 78 -13.05 -8.15 -5.84
N LEU A 79 -12.52 -8.44 -7.02
CA LEU A 79 -11.28 -7.79 -7.44
C LEU A 79 -11.51 -6.29 -7.62
N GLN A 80 -10.53 -5.49 -7.22
CA GLN A 80 -10.52 -4.07 -7.55
C GLN A 80 -10.26 -3.91 -9.06
N PRO A 81 -11.09 -3.21 -9.82
CA PRO A 81 -10.79 -2.91 -11.21
C PRO A 81 -9.70 -1.83 -11.30
N ALA A 82 -8.88 -1.88 -12.35
CA ALA A 82 -7.86 -0.87 -12.58
C ALA A 82 -8.51 0.50 -12.81
N THR A 83 -8.20 1.49 -11.97
CA THR A 83 -8.86 2.82 -11.97
C THR A 83 -8.74 3.53 -13.31
N ARG A 84 -7.55 3.52 -13.92
CA ARG A 84 -7.33 4.09 -15.27
C ARG A 84 -8.20 3.40 -16.32
N GLY A 85 -8.29 2.06 -16.26
CA GLY A 85 -9.12 1.28 -17.19
C GLY A 85 -10.61 1.58 -17.05
N VAL A 86 -11.08 1.81 -15.80
CA VAL A 86 -12.48 2.21 -15.54
C VAL A 86 -12.76 3.58 -16.15
N LEU A 87 -11.85 4.56 -15.98
CA LEU A 87 -11.99 5.89 -16.60
C LEU A 87 -11.98 5.81 -18.14
N ASP A 88 -11.03 5.08 -18.73
CA ASP A 88 -10.95 4.88 -20.18
C ASP A 88 -12.22 4.24 -20.73
N THR A 89 -12.71 3.19 -20.09
CA THR A 89 -13.96 2.51 -20.47
C THR A 89 -15.16 3.45 -20.41
N ALA A 90 -15.28 4.25 -19.35
CA ALA A 90 -16.37 5.21 -19.20
C ALA A 90 -16.34 6.31 -20.27
N LEU A 91 -15.17 6.75 -20.69
CA LEU A 91 -14.96 7.72 -21.78
C LEU A 91 -15.30 7.10 -23.14
N ARG A 92 -14.76 5.92 -23.44
CA ARG A 92 -15.01 5.20 -24.72
C ARG A 92 -16.48 4.90 -24.92
N ALA A 93 -17.21 4.53 -23.88
CA ALA A 93 -18.65 4.33 -23.94
C ALA A 93 -19.43 5.57 -24.38
N ARG A 94 -18.78 6.75 -24.37
CA ARG A 94 -19.33 8.05 -24.80
C ARG A 94 -18.64 8.62 -26.04
N GLY A 95 -17.90 7.77 -26.78
CA GLY A 95 -17.18 8.14 -27.99
C GLY A 95 -15.92 8.99 -27.77
N VAL A 96 -15.45 9.09 -26.53
CA VAL A 96 -14.24 9.86 -26.18
C VAL A 96 -13.05 8.92 -26.04
N VAL A 97 -11.97 9.21 -26.77
CA VAL A 97 -10.68 8.51 -26.67
C VAL A 97 -9.62 9.50 -26.22
N ARG A 98 -8.83 9.14 -25.23
CA ARG A 98 -7.72 9.96 -24.71
C ARG A 98 -6.47 9.11 -24.52
N PRO A 99 -5.26 9.68 -24.69
CA PRO A 99 -4.02 9.01 -24.34
C PRO A 99 -3.94 8.67 -22.85
N ALA A 100 -3.19 7.62 -22.49
CA ALA A 100 -3.03 7.18 -21.10
C ALA A 100 -2.48 8.29 -20.19
N GLU A 101 -1.58 9.11 -20.70
CA GLU A 101 -0.99 10.25 -19.98
C GLU A 101 -2.01 11.33 -19.60
N ASP A 102 -3.03 11.56 -20.46
CA ASP A 102 -4.11 12.48 -20.14
C ASP A 102 -5.02 11.92 -19.05
N LEU A 103 -5.30 10.61 -19.10
CA LEU A 103 -6.04 9.92 -18.05
C LEU A 103 -5.29 9.99 -16.70
N ASP A 104 -3.98 9.78 -16.72
CA ASP A 104 -3.15 9.89 -15.55
C ASP A 104 -3.14 11.30 -14.97
N ARG A 105 -3.06 12.34 -15.82
CA ARG A 105 -3.16 13.74 -15.37
C ARG A 105 -4.52 14.04 -14.76
N ALA A 106 -5.60 13.53 -15.37
CA ALA A 106 -6.95 13.71 -14.85
C ALA A 106 -7.11 13.03 -13.50
N LEU A 107 -6.62 11.80 -13.31
CA LEU A 107 -6.64 11.08 -12.03
C LEU A 107 -5.76 11.74 -10.98
N TRP A 108 -4.57 12.21 -11.34
CA TRP A 108 -3.67 12.94 -10.46
C TRP A 108 -4.34 14.16 -9.85
N ARG A 109 -4.97 14.99 -10.73
CA ARG A 109 -5.68 16.18 -10.29
C ARG A 109 -6.96 15.85 -9.52
N ALA A 110 -7.76 14.90 -10.02
CA ALA A 110 -9.01 14.49 -9.41
C ALA A 110 -8.85 13.92 -7.99
N LEU A 111 -7.72 13.25 -7.71
CA LEU A 111 -7.37 12.75 -6.39
C LEU A 111 -6.64 13.78 -5.52
N GLY A 112 -6.53 15.02 -6.00
CA GLY A 112 -5.97 16.14 -5.25
C GLY A 112 -4.46 16.06 -5.05
N CYS A 113 -3.75 15.32 -5.90
CA CYS A 113 -2.29 15.16 -5.79
C CYS A 113 -1.50 16.38 -6.31
N GLU A 114 -2.17 17.39 -6.86
CA GLU A 114 -1.59 18.71 -7.19
C GLU A 114 -1.53 19.64 -5.98
N ASP A 115 -2.23 19.29 -4.90
CA ASP A 115 -2.25 20.05 -3.65
C ASP A 115 -1.15 19.53 -2.72
N ASP A 116 -0.05 20.24 -2.64
CA ASP A 116 1.13 19.86 -1.84
C ASP A 116 0.83 19.79 -0.33
N GLU A 117 -0.28 20.38 0.13
CA GLU A 117 -0.69 20.35 1.54
C GLU A 117 -1.67 19.21 1.86
N ARG A 118 -2.12 18.47 0.87
CA ARG A 118 -3.13 17.41 1.07
C ARG A 118 -2.58 16.18 1.74
N TYR A 119 -1.38 15.78 1.33
CA TYR A 119 -0.73 14.57 1.80
C TYR A 119 0.57 14.90 2.50
N GLU A 120 0.83 14.25 3.61
CA GLU A 120 2.03 14.42 4.39
C GLU A 120 2.66 13.07 4.72
N LEU A 121 3.99 13.03 4.77
CA LEU A 121 4.72 11.85 5.24
C LEU A 121 4.53 11.69 6.76
N CYS A 122 4.16 10.49 7.18
CA CYS A 122 4.28 10.08 8.57
C CYS A 122 5.75 9.76 8.87
N GLU A 123 6.51 10.72 9.38
CA GLU A 123 7.94 10.54 9.68
C GLU A 123 8.24 9.34 10.60
N PRO A 124 7.44 9.04 11.65
CA PRO A 124 7.62 7.82 12.44
C PRO A 124 7.51 6.54 11.62
N ALA A 125 6.60 6.49 10.62
CA ALA A 125 6.48 5.34 9.72
C ALA A 125 7.68 5.22 8.78
N ALA A 126 8.15 6.34 8.24
CA ALA A 126 9.36 6.39 7.41
C ALA A 126 10.59 5.90 8.17
N ASP A 127 10.75 6.30 9.44
CA ASP A 127 11.81 5.79 10.31
C ASP A 127 11.66 4.27 10.56
N ALA A 128 10.44 3.81 10.81
CA ALA A 128 10.15 2.39 11.01
C ALA A 128 10.50 1.55 9.76
N MET A 129 10.20 2.04 8.56
CA MET A 129 10.58 1.39 7.30
C MET A 129 12.11 1.30 7.16
N ARG A 130 12.85 2.40 7.41
CA ARG A 130 14.32 2.41 7.34
C ARG A 130 14.92 1.40 8.31
N ARG A 131 14.53 1.45 9.60
CA ARG A 131 15.03 0.52 10.64
C ARG A 131 14.72 -0.94 10.33
N THR A 132 13.55 -1.21 9.75
CA THR A 132 13.18 -2.56 9.30
C THR A 132 14.16 -3.07 8.25
N ALA A 133 14.47 -2.25 7.25
CA ALA A 133 15.40 -2.60 6.18
C ALA A 133 16.86 -2.72 6.70
N GLU A 134 17.30 -1.78 7.54
CA GLU A 134 18.62 -1.80 8.19
C GLU A 134 18.84 -3.04 9.05
N ALA A 135 17.78 -3.57 9.66
CA ALA A 135 17.80 -4.83 10.39
C ALA A 135 17.83 -6.08 9.48
N GLY A 136 17.88 -5.90 8.16
CA GLY A 136 17.94 -7.00 7.18
C GLY A 136 16.59 -7.65 6.89
N HIS A 137 15.47 -7.02 7.28
CA HIS A 137 14.13 -7.50 6.99
C HIS A 137 13.58 -6.89 5.71
N THR A 138 12.67 -7.61 5.04
CA THR A 138 12.04 -7.16 3.81
C THR A 138 10.90 -6.20 4.12
N VAL A 139 10.85 -5.05 3.44
CA VAL A 139 9.75 -4.09 3.51
C VAL A 139 8.91 -4.18 2.25
N ARG A 140 7.59 -4.22 2.37
CA ARG A 140 6.62 -4.24 1.27
C ARG A 140 5.45 -3.30 1.54
N LEU A 141 4.77 -2.86 0.47
CA LEU A 141 3.62 -1.97 0.57
C LEU A 141 2.36 -2.65 0.04
N LEU A 142 1.25 -2.56 0.78
CA LEU A 142 -0.06 -3.07 0.38
C LEU A 142 -1.13 -2.01 0.65
N SER A 143 -1.61 -1.35 -0.40
CA SER A 143 -2.56 -0.25 -0.25
C SER A 143 -3.83 -0.44 -1.07
N ASN A 144 -4.97 -0.32 -0.40
CA ASN A 144 -6.25 -0.11 -1.05
C ASN A 144 -6.33 1.35 -1.48
N CYS A 145 -6.19 1.63 -2.77
CA CYS A 145 -6.17 3.00 -3.29
C CYS A 145 -6.83 3.09 -4.67
N TYR A 146 -7.09 4.31 -5.11
CA TYR A 146 -7.62 4.61 -6.44
C TYR A 146 -6.60 5.30 -7.34
N LEU A 147 -5.45 5.68 -6.81
CA LEU A 147 -4.35 6.28 -7.56
C LEU A 147 -3.54 5.17 -8.25
N PRO A 148 -3.48 5.11 -9.60
CA PRO A 148 -2.69 4.11 -10.33
C PRO A 148 -1.26 4.01 -9.83
N GLY A 149 -0.68 2.81 -9.84
CA GLY A 149 0.60 2.52 -9.18
C GLY A 149 1.76 3.39 -9.66
N GLY A 150 1.79 3.79 -10.93
CA GLY A 150 2.76 4.75 -11.43
C GLY A 150 2.63 6.12 -10.76
N LEU A 151 1.39 6.59 -10.58
CA LEU A 151 1.10 7.86 -9.90
C LEU A 151 1.30 7.72 -8.38
N MET A 152 0.94 6.57 -7.82
CA MET A 152 1.20 6.30 -6.40
C MET A 152 2.70 6.35 -6.07
N ARG A 153 3.56 5.75 -6.91
CA ARG A 153 5.02 5.86 -6.74
C ARG A 153 5.50 7.30 -6.84
N ARG A 154 4.94 8.09 -7.78
CA ARG A 154 5.23 9.52 -7.89
C ARG A 154 4.85 10.26 -6.60
N LEU A 155 3.67 9.97 -6.02
CA LEU A 155 3.24 10.55 -4.75
C LEU A 155 4.21 10.19 -3.62
N LEU A 156 4.57 8.91 -3.49
CA LEU A 156 5.54 8.45 -2.48
C LEU A 156 6.90 9.17 -2.62
N THR A 157 7.39 9.33 -3.86
CA THR A 157 8.64 10.06 -4.13
C THR A 157 8.53 11.55 -3.76
N ASN A 158 7.42 12.21 -4.13
CA ASN A 158 7.18 13.61 -3.78
C ASN A 158 7.16 13.83 -2.26
N LEU A 159 6.56 12.88 -1.53
CA LEU A 159 6.52 12.87 -0.06
C LEU A 159 7.82 12.40 0.59
N LYS A 160 8.83 12.02 -0.18
CA LYS A 160 10.13 11.49 0.30
C LYS A 160 10.00 10.22 1.15
N VAL A 161 9.03 9.38 0.84
CA VAL A 161 8.94 8.04 1.45
C VAL A 161 10.21 7.26 1.14
N PRO A 162 10.84 6.58 2.12
CA PRO A 162 12.06 5.81 1.88
C PRO A 162 11.86 4.70 0.83
N GLU A 163 12.75 4.65 -0.16
CA GLU A 163 12.74 3.62 -1.22
C GLU A 163 13.38 2.31 -0.75
N VAL A 164 12.99 1.82 0.43
CA VAL A 164 13.52 0.60 1.05
C VAL A 164 12.62 -0.63 0.85
N TYR A 165 11.52 -0.49 0.13
CA TYR A 165 10.60 -1.59 -0.18
C TYR A 165 10.95 -2.26 -1.53
N ASP A 166 10.91 -3.59 -1.56
CA ASP A 166 11.19 -4.38 -2.76
C ASP A 166 9.96 -4.60 -3.64
N ARG A 167 8.76 -4.54 -3.05
CA ARG A 167 7.49 -4.77 -3.75
C ARG A 167 6.39 -3.88 -3.19
N ALA A 168 5.49 -3.46 -4.08
CA ALA A 168 4.24 -2.78 -3.72
C ALA A 168 3.07 -3.33 -4.52
N HIS A 169 1.92 -3.51 -3.87
CA HIS A 169 0.64 -3.79 -4.51
C HIS A 169 -0.31 -2.62 -4.23
N PHE A 170 -0.62 -1.87 -5.28
CA PHE A 170 -1.58 -0.77 -5.27
C PHE A 170 -2.83 -1.23 -6.00
N THR A 171 -3.95 -1.33 -5.30
CA THR A 171 -5.17 -1.95 -5.87
C THR A 171 -5.76 -1.17 -7.04
N ALA A 172 -5.36 0.09 -7.22
CA ALA A 172 -5.73 0.90 -8.39
C ALA A 172 -5.20 0.36 -9.72
N ASP A 173 -4.21 -0.55 -9.71
CA ASP A 173 -3.74 -1.27 -10.91
C ASP A 173 -4.57 -2.52 -11.22
N GLY A 174 -5.56 -2.82 -10.40
CA GLY A 174 -6.39 -4.02 -10.47
C GLY A 174 -5.89 -5.14 -9.58
N GLY A 175 -6.79 -6.06 -9.24
CA GLY A 175 -6.45 -7.26 -8.48
C GLY A 175 -7.11 -7.37 -7.11
N PRO A 176 -6.64 -8.31 -6.27
CA PRO A 176 -7.21 -8.51 -4.94
C PRO A 176 -6.92 -7.30 -4.05
N LYS A 177 -7.87 -6.97 -3.17
CA LYS A 177 -7.77 -5.86 -2.21
C LYS A 177 -7.96 -6.36 -0.79
N LYS A 178 -7.43 -5.66 0.19
CA LYS A 178 -7.74 -5.91 1.60
C LYS A 178 -9.24 -5.73 1.85
N PRO A 179 -9.88 -6.57 2.64
CA PRO A 179 -9.35 -7.61 3.53
C PRO A 179 -9.22 -9.02 2.91
N ASP A 180 -9.31 -9.18 1.60
CA ASP A 180 -9.20 -10.48 0.94
C ASP A 180 -7.81 -11.10 1.16
N ALA A 181 -7.77 -12.36 1.62
CA ALA A 181 -6.53 -13.10 1.86
C ALA A 181 -5.59 -13.11 0.66
N ARG A 182 -6.13 -13.15 -0.56
CA ARG A 182 -5.34 -13.13 -1.80
C ARG A 182 -4.45 -11.89 -1.94
N ALA A 183 -4.86 -10.73 -1.37
CA ALA A 183 -4.03 -9.52 -1.38
C ALA A 183 -2.79 -9.69 -0.50
N PHE A 184 -2.96 -10.31 0.67
CA PHE A 184 -1.87 -10.59 1.62
C PHE A 184 -0.92 -11.66 1.07
N GLU A 185 -1.45 -12.72 0.47
CA GLU A 185 -0.67 -13.78 -0.18
C GLU A 185 0.15 -13.22 -1.35
N LEU A 186 -0.47 -12.39 -2.20
CA LEU A 186 0.19 -11.75 -3.35
C LEU A 186 1.38 -10.91 -2.92
N ILE A 187 1.20 -10.07 -1.90
CA ILE A 187 2.26 -9.17 -1.47
C ILE A 187 3.38 -9.90 -0.73
N THR A 188 3.11 -11.03 -0.10
CA THR A 188 4.11 -11.79 0.64
C THR A 188 4.59 -13.05 -0.08
N ALA A 189 4.38 -13.16 -1.38
CA ALA A 189 4.94 -14.25 -2.16
C ALA A 189 6.47 -14.32 -1.97
N GLY A 190 6.96 -15.45 -1.45
CA GLY A 190 8.37 -15.67 -1.11
C GLY A 190 8.55 -16.52 0.15
N PRO A 191 9.78 -16.97 0.43
CA PRO A 191 10.11 -17.86 1.54
C PRO A 191 10.32 -17.06 2.83
N PHE A 192 9.27 -16.47 3.40
CA PHE A 192 9.34 -15.75 4.67
C PHE A 192 8.88 -16.61 5.83
N GLY A 193 9.71 -16.74 6.86
CA GLY A 193 9.37 -17.44 8.10
C GLY A 193 8.38 -16.65 8.97
N ARG A 194 8.41 -15.32 8.87
CA ARG A 194 7.54 -14.43 9.64
C ARG A 194 6.94 -13.33 8.77
N ARG A 195 5.70 -12.98 9.06
CA ARG A 195 4.96 -11.91 8.37
C ARG A 195 4.37 -10.96 9.39
N ILE A 196 4.54 -9.65 9.16
CA ILE A 196 4.01 -8.60 10.03
C ILE A 196 3.21 -7.63 9.16
N MET A 197 1.98 -7.31 9.57
CA MET A 197 1.19 -6.23 8.98
C MET A 197 1.22 -5.01 9.86
N VAL A 198 1.52 -3.86 9.27
CA VAL A 198 1.51 -2.54 9.92
C VAL A 198 0.45 -1.70 9.22
N GLY A 199 -0.59 -1.27 9.92
CA GLY A 199 -1.70 -0.55 9.31
C GLY A 199 -2.63 0.09 10.33
N ASP A 200 -3.49 1.00 9.86
CA ASP A 200 -4.43 1.77 10.69
C ASP A 200 -5.83 1.15 10.74
N SER A 201 -6.20 0.36 9.74
CA SER A 201 -7.55 -0.19 9.62
C SER A 201 -7.70 -1.55 10.29
N ASP A 202 -8.51 -1.64 11.34
CA ASP A 202 -8.81 -2.94 11.95
C ASP A 202 -9.45 -3.91 10.95
N ASP A 203 -10.39 -3.43 10.14
CA ASP A 203 -11.16 -4.23 9.16
C ASP A 203 -10.35 -4.66 7.94
N ASN A 204 -9.40 -3.84 7.46
CA ASN A 204 -8.67 -4.10 6.24
C ASN A 204 -7.26 -4.64 6.48
N ASP A 205 -6.62 -4.26 7.59
CA ASP A 205 -5.21 -4.60 7.85
C ASP A 205 -5.08 -5.61 8.98
N ILE A 206 -5.60 -5.28 10.16
CA ILE A 206 -5.25 -5.94 11.41
C ILE A 206 -5.99 -7.27 11.57
N THR A 207 -7.31 -7.23 11.55
CA THR A 207 -8.14 -8.44 11.72
C THR A 207 -7.89 -9.48 10.63
N PRO A 208 -7.82 -9.14 9.31
CA PRO A 208 -7.52 -10.13 8.28
C PRO A 208 -6.10 -10.70 8.38
N ALA A 209 -5.08 -9.89 8.69
CA ALA A 209 -3.71 -10.38 8.88
C ALA A 209 -3.62 -11.35 10.07
N ARG A 210 -4.29 -11.06 11.19
CA ARG A 210 -4.36 -11.98 12.35
C ARG A 210 -4.99 -13.32 11.98
N ARG A 211 -6.05 -13.31 11.16
CA ARG A 211 -6.70 -14.56 10.69
C ARG A 211 -5.78 -15.42 9.84
N LEU A 212 -4.79 -14.80 9.18
CA LEU A 212 -3.76 -15.49 8.42
C LEU A 212 -2.55 -15.93 9.28
N GLY A 213 -2.59 -15.71 10.59
CA GLY A 213 -1.51 -16.06 11.52
C GLY A 213 -0.34 -15.09 11.49
N TRP A 214 -0.53 -13.86 10.99
CA TRP A 214 0.51 -12.84 10.98
C TRP A 214 0.57 -12.09 12.31
N ASP A 215 1.75 -11.61 12.65
CA ASP A 215 1.86 -10.55 13.64
C ASP A 215 1.29 -9.24 13.07
N VAL A 216 0.80 -8.38 13.93
CA VAL A 216 0.18 -7.11 13.52
C VAL A 216 0.64 -5.96 14.41
N VAL A 217 0.77 -4.79 13.82
CA VAL A 217 1.08 -3.53 14.50
C VAL A 217 0.02 -2.51 14.11
N PRO A 218 -0.99 -2.32 14.95
CA PRO A 218 -1.99 -1.26 14.73
C PRO A 218 -1.36 0.12 14.86
N VAL A 219 -1.66 1.01 13.91
CA VAL A 219 -1.20 2.39 13.91
C VAL A 219 -2.40 3.33 14.11
N ASP A 220 -2.31 4.22 15.07
CA ASP A 220 -3.25 5.34 15.19
C ASP A 220 -2.72 6.52 14.35
N PRO A 221 -3.41 6.93 13.26
CA PRO A 221 -2.96 8.05 12.42
C PRO A 221 -2.79 9.36 13.19
N GLY A 222 -3.56 9.57 14.25
CA GLY A 222 -3.46 10.76 15.11
C GLY A 222 -2.28 10.71 16.10
N ARG A 223 -1.76 9.51 16.37
CA ARG A 223 -0.65 9.28 17.30
C ARG A 223 0.17 8.06 16.87
N PRO A 224 0.89 8.15 15.76
CA PRO A 224 1.62 6.99 15.23
C PRO A 224 2.72 6.51 16.19
N ASP A 225 2.68 5.21 16.51
CA ASP A 225 3.63 4.56 17.41
C ASP A 225 4.07 3.19 16.85
N PHE A 226 5.37 3.00 16.69
CA PHE A 226 5.97 1.79 16.11
C PHE A 226 6.80 0.98 17.12
N ARG A 227 6.69 1.25 18.43
CA ARG A 227 7.44 0.50 19.46
C ARG A 227 7.12 -0.99 19.45
N GLU A 228 5.88 -1.36 19.15
CA GLU A 228 5.48 -2.76 19.02
C GLU A 228 6.22 -3.43 17.86
N LEU A 229 6.35 -2.77 16.71
CA LEU A 229 7.13 -3.26 15.59
C LEU A 229 8.58 -3.52 15.99
N TYR A 230 9.23 -2.57 16.66
CA TYR A 230 10.60 -2.75 17.13
C TYR A 230 10.73 -3.90 18.12
N THR A 231 9.77 -4.06 19.02
CA THR A 231 9.73 -5.21 19.94
C THR A 231 9.64 -6.53 19.19
N LEU A 232 8.82 -6.58 18.12
CA LEU A 232 8.67 -7.76 17.29
C LEU A 232 9.94 -8.08 16.49
N LEU A 233 10.60 -7.07 15.93
CA LEU A 233 11.80 -7.24 15.09
C LEU A 233 13.05 -7.59 15.89
N PHE A 234 13.21 -6.99 17.08
CA PHE A 234 14.44 -7.10 17.87
C PHE A 234 14.33 -8.03 19.09
N ARG A 235 13.20 -8.74 19.23
CA ARG A 235 12.98 -9.67 20.38
C ARG A 235 14.11 -10.66 20.59
N ASP A 236 14.75 -11.11 19.51
CA ASP A 236 15.82 -12.12 19.55
C ASP A 236 17.23 -11.52 19.46
N ALA A 237 17.36 -10.19 19.35
CA ALA A 237 18.66 -9.54 19.33
C ALA A 237 19.35 -9.66 20.71
N PRO A 238 20.64 -10.04 20.77
CA PRO A 238 21.38 -10.25 22.02
C PRO A 238 21.36 -9.04 22.97
N GLU A 239 21.34 -7.83 22.40
CA GLU A 239 21.33 -6.56 23.12
C GLU A 239 20.02 -6.30 23.87
N PHE A 240 18.89 -6.75 23.34
CA PHE A 240 17.57 -6.62 23.98
C PHE A 240 17.39 -7.58 25.17
N ARG A 241 18.05 -8.74 25.13
CA ARG A 241 18.00 -9.71 26.24
C ARG A 241 18.73 -9.22 27.50
N SER A 242 19.67 -8.30 27.36
CA SER A 242 20.44 -7.75 28.50
C SER A 242 19.65 -6.71 29.31
N VAL A 243 18.77 -5.94 28.66
CA VAL A 243 17.97 -4.90 29.34
C VAL A 243 16.85 -5.49 30.21
N GLN A 244 16.25 -6.63 29.81
CA GLN A 244 15.20 -7.28 30.60
C GLN A 244 15.72 -8.05 31.85
N ARG A 245 17.02 -8.35 31.91
CA ARG A 245 17.61 -9.02 33.09
C ARG A 245 17.95 -8.07 34.23
N ASN A 246 18.05 -6.76 33.95
CA ASN A 246 18.39 -5.75 34.95
C ASN A 246 17.19 -5.06 35.59
N THR A 247 15.97 -5.47 35.25
CA THR A 247 14.71 -4.91 35.81
C THR A 247 13.91 -5.90 36.64
N ARG A 248 14.61 -6.93 37.21
CA ARG A 248 14.02 -7.83 38.24
C ARG A 248 14.77 -7.71 39.55
#